data_71e08d1ae808505502a9206b869f7d30
#
_entry.id   71e08d1ae808505502a9206b869f7d30
#
_cell.length_a   1.000
_cell.length_b   1.000
_cell.length_c   1.000
_cell.angle_alpha   90.00
_cell.angle_beta   90.00
_cell.angle_gamma   90.00
#
_symmetry.space_group_name_H-M   'P 1'
#
loop_
_entity.id
_entity.type
_entity.pdbx_description
1 polymer ?
#
loop_
_entity_poly.entity_id
_entity_poly.type
_entity_poly.pdbx_seq_one_letter_code
_entity_poly.pdbx_strand_id
1 'polypeptide(L)' 'MTIYQVINKQNQLEYAYLNYEAAVEEVAKLNESREESYYTINAVEDEGF' A
#
# COMPACT_ATOMS: atom_id res chain seq x y z
N MET A 1 0.02 0.16 16.45
CA MET A 1 -0.76 -0.38 15.32
C MET A 1 -0.06 -0.10 14.01
N THR A 2 0.07 -1.08 13.17
CA THR A 2 0.76 -0.91 11.91
C THR A 2 -0.23 -0.62 10.78
N ILE A 3 0.05 0.42 10.02
CA ILE A 3 -0.76 0.79 8.86
C ILE A 3 0.05 0.49 7.61
N TYR A 4 -0.57 -0.20 6.67
CA TYR A 4 0.07 -0.54 5.41
C TYR A 4 -0.45 0.40 4.33
N GLN A 5 0.39 1.31 3.91
CA GLN A 5 0.04 2.33 2.93
C GLN A 5 0.40 1.85 1.53
N VAL A 6 -0.55 1.98 0.62
CA VAL A 6 -0.29 1.69 -0.79
C VAL A 6 0.08 3.01 -1.46
N ILE A 7 1.31 3.09 -1.91
CA ILE A 7 1.89 4.32 -2.45
C ILE A 7 2.21 4.10 -3.92
N ASN A 8 1.90 5.09 -4.74
CA ASN A 8 2.15 4.98 -6.17
C ASN A 8 3.59 5.41 -6.50
N LYS A 9 3.94 5.31 -7.77
CA LYS A 9 5.29 5.61 -8.25
C LYS A 9 5.71 7.06 -7.98
N GLN A 10 4.73 7.95 -7.83
CA GLN A 10 5.00 9.35 -7.54
C GLN A 10 5.06 9.64 -6.06
N ASN A 11 5.08 8.57 -5.27
CA ASN A 11 5.17 8.66 -3.81
C ASN A 11 3.92 9.28 -3.17
N GLN A 12 2.77 9.09 -3.81
CA GLN A 12 1.49 9.59 -3.30
C GLN A 12 0.72 8.44 -2.68
N LEU A 13 0.09 8.71 -1.54
CA LEU A 13 -0.73 7.72 -0.86
C LEU A 13 -2.03 7.51 -1.62
N GLU A 14 -2.30 6.25 -1.98
CA GLU A 14 -3.53 5.89 -2.67
C GLU A 14 -4.52 5.22 -1.73
N TYR A 15 -4.04 4.27 -0.94
CA TYR A 15 -4.88 3.51 -0.03
C TYR A 15 -4.12 3.21 1.26
N ALA A 16 -4.86 2.88 2.32
CA ALA A 16 -4.26 2.48 3.59
C ALA A 16 -5.06 1.30 4.15
N TYR A 17 -4.37 0.32 4.65
CA TYR A 17 -4.98 -0.89 5.21
C TYR A 17 -4.34 -1.23 6.54
N LEU A 18 -5.12 -1.88 7.40
CA LEU A 18 -4.60 -2.40 8.68
C LEU A 18 -4.15 -3.84 8.56
N ASN A 19 -4.49 -4.49 7.45
CA ASN A 19 -4.17 -5.88 7.19
C ASN A 19 -3.17 -5.98 6.04
N TYR A 20 -2.01 -6.59 6.29
CA TYR A 20 -0.97 -6.71 5.30
C TYR A 20 -1.44 -7.48 4.06
N GLU A 21 -2.17 -8.58 4.27
CA GLU A 21 -2.64 -9.39 3.15
C GLU A 21 -3.60 -8.60 2.25
N ALA A 22 -4.46 -7.79 2.85
CA ALA A 22 -5.36 -6.95 2.08
C ALA A 22 -4.58 -5.95 1.22
N ALA A 23 -3.53 -5.36 1.79
CA ALA A 23 -2.69 -4.42 1.06
C ALA A 23 -1.98 -5.12 -0.10
N VAL A 24 -1.46 -6.32 0.13
CA VAL A 24 -0.78 -7.09 -0.92
C VAL A 24 -1.72 -7.41 -2.06
N GLU A 25 -2.95 -7.84 -1.75
CA GLU A 25 -3.93 -8.17 -2.77
C GLU A 25 -4.32 -6.95 -3.59
N GLU A 26 -4.46 -5.81 -2.92
CA GLU A 26 -4.81 -4.58 -3.62
C GLU A 26 -3.68 -4.15 -4.55
N VAL A 27 -2.44 -4.20 -4.07
CA VAL A 27 -1.28 -3.86 -4.90
C VAL A 27 -1.20 -4.77 -6.11
N ALA A 28 -1.45 -6.07 -5.92
CA ALA A 28 -1.41 -7.01 -7.04
C ALA A 28 -2.45 -6.66 -8.10
N LYS A 29 -3.65 -6.30 -7.68
CA LYS A 29 -4.71 -5.90 -8.60
C LYS A 29 -4.37 -4.62 -9.33
N LEU A 30 -3.87 -3.63 -8.60
CA LEU A 30 -3.56 -2.33 -9.18
C LEU A 30 -2.41 -2.45 -10.18
N ASN A 31 -1.43 -3.29 -9.88
CA ASN A 31 -0.28 -3.46 -10.77
C ASN A 31 -0.59 -4.29 -12.02
N GLU A 32 -1.72 -4.97 -12.06
CA GLU A 32 -2.11 -5.75 -13.23
C GLU A 32 -2.28 -4.88 -14.47
N SER A 33 -2.77 -3.66 -14.28
CA SER A 33 -3.02 -2.75 -15.38
C SER A 33 -1.96 -1.66 -15.50
N ARG A 34 -0.86 -1.81 -14.77
CA ARG A 34 0.23 -0.83 -14.74
C ARG A 34 1.56 -1.52 -14.92
N GLU A 35 2.64 -0.74 -14.92
CA GLU A 35 3.98 -1.30 -14.92
C GLU A 35 4.19 -2.07 -13.63
N GLU A 36 5.05 -3.05 -13.70
CA GLU A 36 5.47 -3.78 -12.52
C GLU A 36 6.07 -2.80 -11.51
N SER A 37 5.69 -2.98 -10.25
CA SER A 37 6.17 -2.14 -9.16
C SER A 37 5.71 -0.67 -9.21
N TYR A 38 4.65 -0.39 -9.94
CA TYR A 38 4.08 0.95 -9.92
C TYR A 38 3.57 1.31 -8.53
N TYR A 39 2.97 0.35 -7.84
CA TYR A 39 2.50 0.53 -6.47
C TYR A 39 3.36 -0.28 -5.52
N THR A 40 3.63 0.28 -4.36
CA THR A 40 4.40 -0.38 -3.32
C THR A 40 3.69 -0.23 -1.98
N ILE A 41 4.09 -1.04 -1.01
CA ILE A 41 3.53 -1.01 0.33
C ILE A 41 4.55 -0.39 1.27
N ASN A 42 4.11 0.59 2.05
CA ASN A 42 4.93 1.22 3.07
C ASN A 42 4.28 0.98 4.42
N ALA A 43 4.98 0.26 5.31
CA ALA A 43 4.46 -0.03 6.64
C ALA A 43 4.80 1.12 7.59
N VAL A 44 3.79 1.67 8.22
CA VAL A 44 3.96 2.78 9.14
C VAL A 44 3.41 2.38 10.50
N GLU A 45 4.20 2.59 11.54
CA GLU A 45 3.76 2.31 12.89
C GLU A 45 3.05 3.53 13.45
N ASP A 46 1.79 3.36 13.80
CA ASP A 46 0.98 4.44 14.35
C ASP A 46 0.83 4.25 15.86
N GLU A 47 1.39 5.16 16.60
CA GLU A 47 1.29 5.15 18.06
C GLU A 47 0.33 6.23 18.54
N GLY A 48 -0.46 6.77 17.66
CA GLY A 48 -1.25 7.97 17.88
C GLY A 48 -2.48 7.83 18.76
N PHE A 49 -2.66 6.73 19.41
CA PHE A 49 -3.84 6.55 20.27
C PHE A 49 -3.46 6.17 21.66
#